data_0b471913ef81de7a0272fdbf7b0f0feb
#
_entry.id   0b471913ef81de7a0272fdbf7b0f0feb
#
_cell.length_a   1.000
_cell.length_b   1.000
_cell.length_c   1.000
_cell.angle_alpha   90.00
_cell.angle_beta   90.00
_cell.angle_gamma   90.00
#
_symmetry.space_group_name_H-M   'P 1'
#
loop_
_entity.id
_entity.type
_entity.pdbx_description
1 polymer ?
#
loop_
_entity_poly.entity_id
_entity_poly.type
_entity_poly.pdbx_seq_one_letter_code
_entity_poly.pdbx_strand_id
1 'polypeptide(L)' 'MEVLLFARAREICGGERVHMDLLDGATVGDCFAELAAGTPALESMRERLLVAVNEAYAAWDRRLSDGDVVAMIPPVSGG' A
#
# COMPACT_ATOMS: atom_id res chain seq x y z
N MET A 1 11.97 0.17 2.32
CA MET A 1 10.87 -0.48 1.56
C MET A 1 10.19 0.53 0.68
N GLU A 2 9.87 0.15 -0.52
CA GLU A 2 9.20 1.01 -1.48
C GLU A 2 7.73 0.67 -1.56
N VAL A 3 6.87 1.68 -1.55
CA VAL A 3 5.44 1.51 -1.77
C VAL A 3 5.08 2.17 -3.09
N LEU A 4 4.55 1.38 -4.02
CA LEU A 4 4.12 1.87 -5.31
C LEU A 4 2.62 2.13 -5.27
N LEU A 5 2.22 3.27 -5.81
CA LEU A 5 0.83 3.72 -5.77
C LEU A 5 0.29 3.83 -7.18
N PHE A 6 -0.88 3.24 -7.40
CA PHE A 6 -1.52 3.22 -8.71
C PHE A 6 -2.88 3.90 -8.68
N ALA A 7 -3.29 4.41 -9.84
CA ALA A 7 -4.62 4.96 -10.06
C ALA A 7 -5.05 5.95 -8.97
N ARG A 8 -6.19 5.73 -8.33
CA ARG A 8 -6.74 6.64 -7.34
C ARG A 8 -5.84 6.80 -6.11
N ALA A 9 -5.15 5.72 -5.71
CA ALA A 9 -4.22 5.80 -4.58
C ALA A 9 -3.08 6.77 -4.89
N ARG A 10 -2.59 6.77 -6.11
CA ARG A 10 -1.55 7.70 -6.55
C ARG A 10 -2.05 9.14 -6.49
N GLU A 11 -3.27 9.40 -6.94
CA GLU A 11 -3.85 10.73 -6.91
C GLU A 11 -4.02 11.23 -5.47
N ILE A 12 -4.53 10.38 -4.60
CA ILE A 12 -4.79 10.73 -3.20
C ILE A 12 -3.48 11.01 -2.46
N CYS A 13 -2.46 10.21 -2.67
CA CYS A 13 -1.19 10.36 -1.98
C CYS A 13 -0.27 11.39 -2.61
N GLY A 14 -0.57 11.82 -3.83
CA GLY A 14 0.21 12.84 -4.51
C GLY A 14 1.52 12.36 -5.10
N GLY A 15 1.69 11.06 -5.33
CA GLY A 15 2.91 10.53 -5.91
C GLY A 15 2.79 9.06 -6.29
N GLU A 16 3.71 8.61 -7.12
CA GLU A 16 3.73 7.23 -7.61
C GLU A 16 4.45 6.28 -6.67
N ARG A 17 5.30 6.81 -5.81
CA ARG A 17 6.18 6.00 -4.99
C ARG A 17 6.43 6.69 -3.66
N VAL A 18 6.40 5.91 -2.61
CA VAL A 18 6.71 6.41 -1.26
C VAL A 18 7.73 5.44 -0.65
N HIS A 19 8.78 6.00 -0.07
CA HIS A 19 9.73 5.21 0.69
C HIS A 19 9.27 5.16 2.15
N MET A 20 9.23 3.98 2.73
CA MET A 20 8.85 3.81 4.13
C MET A 20 9.83 2.93 4.86
N ASP A 21 10.14 3.31 6.09
CA ASP A 21 10.93 2.49 7.00
C ASP A 21 9.98 1.95 8.06
N LEU A 22 9.80 0.64 8.09
CA LEU A 22 8.95 -0.03 9.04
C LEU A 22 9.77 -0.93 9.96
N LEU A 23 9.23 -1.21 11.13
CA LEU A 23 9.86 -2.14 12.05
C LEU A 23 9.86 -3.55 11.46
N ASP A 24 10.87 -4.33 11.82
CA ASP A 24 10.96 -5.72 11.41
C ASP A 24 9.70 -6.48 11.81
N GLY A 25 9.19 -7.27 10.90
CA GLY A 25 7.99 -8.05 11.13
C GLY A 25 6.68 -7.29 10.94
N ALA A 26 6.76 -6.03 10.51
CA ALA A 26 5.55 -5.28 10.15
C ALA A 26 4.80 -6.00 9.03
N THR A 27 3.49 -5.90 9.04
CA THR A 27 2.64 -6.52 8.03
C THR A 27 2.25 -5.53 6.94
N VAL A 28 1.62 -6.06 5.89
CA VAL A 28 1.01 -5.21 4.86
C VAL A 28 0.02 -4.24 5.49
N GLY A 29 -0.78 -4.72 6.45
CA GLY A 29 -1.73 -3.87 7.18
C GLY A 29 -1.04 -2.74 7.94
N ASP A 30 0.11 -3.01 8.53
CA ASP A 30 0.88 -1.98 9.23
C ASP A 30 1.41 -0.94 8.25
N CYS A 31 1.85 -1.38 7.08
CA CYS A 31 2.30 -0.49 6.02
C CYS A 31 1.16 0.43 5.57
N PHE A 32 -0.01 -0.14 5.34
CA PHE A 32 -1.18 0.63 4.95
C PHE A 32 -1.56 1.64 6.04
N ALA A 33 -1.57 1.22 7.29
CA ALA A 33 -1.93 2.09 8.41
C ALA A 33 -0.99 3.30 8.50
N GLU A 34 0.30 3.07 8.31
CA GLU A 34 1.30 4.15 8.32
C GLU A 34 1.06 5.12 7.17
N LEU A 35 0.79 4.59 5.99
CA LEU A 35 0.51 5.42 4.81
C LEU A 35 -0.78 6.21 4.99
N ALA A 36 -1.82 5.58 5.51
CA ALA A 36 -3.12 6.21 5.74
C ALA A 36 -3.08 7.26 6.85
N ALA A 37 -2.16 7.12 7.81
CA ALA A 37 -2.01 8.11 8.87
C ALA A 37 -1.65 9.48 8.31
N GLY A 38 -0.84 9.51 7.24
CA GLY A 38 -0.50 10.77 6.56
C GLY A 38 -1.49 11.16 5.48
N THR A 39 -2.39 10.27 5.09
CA THR A 39 -3.34 10.50 4.00
C THR A 39 -4.67 9.83 4.36
N PRO A 40 -5.47 10.47 5.21
CA PRO A 40 -6.73 9.85 5.70
C PRO A 40 -7.70 9.42 4.61
N ALA A 41 -7.69 10.08 3.46
CA ALA A 41 -8.57 9.71 2.35
C ALA A 41 -8.30 8.29 1.84
N LEU A 42 -7.11 7.77 2.08
CA LEU A 42 -6.73 6.43 1.66
C LEU A 42 -7.51 5.36 2.44
N GLU A 43 -7.86 5.64 3.69
CA GLU A 43 -8.56 4.69 4.55
C GLU A 43 -9.88 4.23 3.95
N SER A 44 -10.57 5.11 3.23
CA SER A 44 -11.85 4.78 2.61
C SER A 44 -11.72 3.75 1.49
N MET A 45 -10.51 3.55 1.00
CA MET A 45 -10.24 2.62 -0.09
C MET A 45 -9.83 1.23 0.39
N ARG A 46 -9.58 1.07 1.68
CA ARG A 46 -8.97 -0.14 2.22
C ARG A 46 -9.64 -1.44 1.77
N GLU A 47 -10.96 -1.48 1.84
CA GLU A 47 -11.72 -2.69 1.50
C GLU A 47 -11.65 -3.03 0.02
N ARG A 48 -11.28 -2.08 -0.80
CA ARG A 48 -11.24 -2.25 -2.26
C ARG A 48 -9.83 -2.40 -2.80
N LEU A 49 -8.82 -2.19 -1.94
CA LEU A 49 -7.44 -2.26 -2.38
C LEU A 49 -6.98 -3.70 -2.54
N LEU A 50 -6.29 -3.94 -3.64
CA LEU A 50 -5.47 -5.12 -3.79
C LEU A 50 -4.05 -4.73 -3.46
N VAL A 51 -3.35 -5.58 -2.75
CA VAL A 51 -1.96 -5.33 -2.41
C VAL A 51 -1.10 -6.44 -2.98
N ALA A 52 0.00 -6.06 -3.60
CA ALA A 52 0.98 -7.01 -4.08
C ALA A 52 2.31 -6.71 -3.39
N VAL A 53 3.02 -7.77 -3.03
CA VAL A 53 4.37 -7.66 -2.47
C VAL A 53 5.30 -8.40 -3.40
N ASN A 54 6.28 -7.70 -3.94
CA ASN A 54 7.22 -8.26 -4.91
C ASN A 54 6.48 -8.93 -6.06
N GLU A 55 5.46 -8.26 -6.58
CA GLU A 55 4.66 -8.69 -7.74
C GLU A 55 3.72 -9.87 -7.48
N ALA A 56 3.52 -10.27 -6.23
CA ALA A 56 2.57 -11.33 -5.88
C ALA A 56 1.50 -10.76 -4.95
N TYR A 57 0.24 -11.07 -5.21
CA TYR A 57 -0.83 -10.62 -4.35
C TYR A 57 -0.63 -11.14 -2.92
N ALA A 58 -0.95 -10.29 -1.97
CA ALA A 58 -0.70 -10.59 -0.56
C ALA A 58 -1.89 -10.18 0.30
N ALA A 59 -2.07 -10.90 1.40
CA ALA A 59 -3.08 -10.56 2.38
C ALA A 59 -2.56 -9.48 3.34
N TRP A 60 -3.47 -8.89 4.09
CA TRP A 60 -3.12 -7.82 5.02
C TRP A 60 -2.16 -8.27 6.14
N ASP A 61 -2.18 -9.54 6.49
CA ASP A 61 -1.34 -10.09 7.55
C ASP A 61 0.03 -10.61 7.06
N ARG A 62 0.32 -10.47 5.79
CA ARG A 62 1.61 -10.88 5.27
C ARG A 62 2.70 -10.00 5.87
N ARG A 63 3.73 -10.62 6.41
CA ARG A 63 4.86 -9.90 6.98
C ARG A 63 5.78 -9.39 5.89
N LEU A 64 6.34 -8.22 6.14
CA LEU A 64 7.22 -7.55 5.20
C LEU A 64 8.67 -7.63 5.68
N SER A 65 9.57 -7.63 4.72
CA SER A 65 11.01 -7.63 4.96
C SER A 65 11.64 -6.41 4.33
N ASP A 66 12.80 -6.02 4.82
CA ASP A 66 13.55 -4.92 4.25
C ASP A 66 13.81 -5.20 2.77
N GLY A 67 13.62 -4.21 1.93
CA GLY A 67 13.80 -4.36 0.50
C GLY A 67 12.56 -4.82 -0.26
N ASP A 68 11.49 -5.17 0.42
CA ASP A 68 10.23 -5.52 -0.26
C ASP A 68 9.66 -4.32 -1.00
N VAL A 69 8.99 -4.61 -2.10
CA VAL A 69 8.25 -3.61 -2.89
C VAL A 69 6.77 -3.91 -2.76
N VAL A 70 6.04 -2.98 -2.18
CA VAL A 70 4.61 -3.12 -1.92
C VAL A 70 3.84 -2.26 -2.92
N ALA A 71 2.89 -2.85 -3.63
CA ALA A 71 2.06 -2.12 -4.58
C ALA A 71 0.62 -2.03 -4.04
N MET A 72 0.09 -0.82 -3.99
CA MET A 72 -1.29 -0.56 -3.60
C MET A 72 -2.10 -0.32 -4.87
N ILE A 73 -2.99 -1.25 -5.18
CA ILE A 73 -3.70 -1.28 -6.45
C ILE A 73 -5.21 -1.17 -6.21
N PRO A 74 -5.79 0.02 -6.40
CA PRO A 74 -7.24 0.15 -6.30
C PRO A 74 -7.92 -0.63 -7.42
N PRO A 75 -9.15 -1.05 -7.23
CA PRO A 75 -9.89 -1.70 -8.31
C PRO A 75 -10.05 -0.72 -9.47
N VAL A 76 -9.95 -1.25 -10.67
CA VAL A 76 -10.24 -0.44 -11.85
C VAL A 76 -11.73 -0.15 -11.78
N SER A 77 -12.07 1.12 -11.61
CA SER A 77 -13.48 1.46 -11.69
C SER A 77 -13.89 1.26 -13.13
N GLY A 78 -14.80 0.37 -13.34
CA GLY A 78 -15.29 0.05 -14.68
C GLY A 78 -16.14 1.16 -15.29
N GLY A 79 -15.91 2.31 -14.84
CA GLY A 79 -16.66 3.39 -15.45
C GLY A 79 -16.73 4.52 -14.57
#